data_1aee536ee4ca68921e5490379c50d244
#
_entry.id   1aee536ee4ca68921e5490379c50d244
#
_cell.length_a   1.000
_cell.length_b   1.000
_cell.length_c   1.000
_cell.angle_alpha   90.00
_cell.angle_beta   90.00
_cell.angle_gamma   90.00
#
_symmetry.space_group_name_H-M   'P 1'
#
loop_
_entity.id
_entity.type
_entity.pdbx_description
1 polymer ?
#
loop_
_entity_poly.entity_id
_entity_poly.type
_entity_poly.pdbx_seq_one_letter_code
_entity_poly.pdbx_strand_id
1 'polypeptide(L)'
;MQTTSDVIDKNWKALIKPNKLDITSNEDKTIAKVIAEPLEKGFGQTIGNSLRRILLSSIQGAAVTAIQIDGVLHEFSSIKGVREDVTDIVLNVKNLGIKSTSPSTKKIILD
;
A
#
# COMPACT_ATOMS: atom_id res chain seq x y z
N MET A 1 -33.93 27.91 19.23
CA MET A 1 -33.43 26.57 19.54
C MET A 1 -32.51 26.09 18.45
N GLN A 2 -31.29 25.72 18.79
CA GLN A 2 -30.37 25.19 17.78
C GLN A 2 -30.71 23.72 17.48
N THR A 3 -30.72 23.37 16.19
CA THR A 3 -30.87 21.98 15.76
C THR A 3 -29.55 21.20 15.92
N THR A 4 -29.60 19.88 15.90
CA THR A 4 -28.41 19.04 15.91
C THR A 4 -27.49 19.34 14.72
N SER A 5 -28.06 19.61 13.53
CA SER A 5 -27.27 19.95 12.34
C SER A 5 -26.53 21.29 12.49
N ASP A 6 -27.14 22.29 13.15
CA ASP A 6 -26.48 23.56 13.42
C ASP A 6 -25.26 23.41 14.34
N VAL A 7 -25.37 22.55 15.35
CA VAL A 7 -24.27 22.25 16.27
C VAL A 7 -23.13 21.54 15.53
N ILE A 8 -23.45 20.58 14.69
CA ILE A 8 -22.46 19.85 13.87
C ILE A 8 -21.73 20.81 12.92
N ASP A 9 -22.48 21.69 12.22
CA ASP A 9 -21.91 22.67 11.32
C ASP A 9 -20.97 23.64 12.04
N LYS A 10 -21.34 24.12 13.22
CA LYS A 10 -20.45 24.97 14.02
C LYS A 10 -19.18 24.26 14.46
N ASN A 11 -19.30 23.02 14.91
CA ASN A 11 -18.15 22.22 15.32
C ASN A 11 -17.20 21.98 14.14
N TRP A 12 -17.74 21.65 12.98
CA TRP A 12 -16.94 21.46 11.77
C TRP A 12 -16.18 22.71 11.36
N LYS A 13 -16.86 23.87 11.37
CA LYS A 13 -16.26 25.15 11.03
C LYS A 13 -15.22 25.62 12.02
N ALA A 14 -15.35 25.24 13.29
CA ALA A 14 -14.42 25.61 14.36
C ALA A 14 -13.16 24.76 14.38
N LEU A 15 -13.15 23.60 13.71
CA LEU A 15 -11.98 22.73 13.66
C LEU A 15 -10.84 23.39 12.90
N ILE A 16 -9.63 23.22 13.42
CA ILE A 16 -8.42 23.65 12.75
C ILE A 16 -8.13 22.65 11.61
N LYS A 17 -8.10 23.18 10.40
CA LYS A 17 -7.91 22.38 9.17
C LYS A 17 -6.71 22.91 8.39
N PRO A 18 -6.02 22.06 7.63
CA PRO A 18 -4.92 22.54 6.78
C PRO A 18 -5.45 23.37 5.63
N ASN A 19 -4.75 24.45 5.32
CA ASN A 19 -5.09 25.31 4.19
C ASN A 19 -4.66 24.69 2.85
N LYS A 20 -3.55 23.96 2.86
CA LYS A 20 -3.00 23.28 1.68
C LYS A 20 -2.25 22.04 2.12
N LEU A 21 -2.03 21.16 1.16
CA LEU A 21 -1.16 20.00 1.33
C LEU A 21 0.13 20.23 0.55
N ASP A 22 1.27 20.08 1.23
CA ASP A 22 2.57 20.05 0.58
C ASP A 22 2.94 18.59 0.30
N ILE A 23 3.07 18.26 -0.98
CA ILE A 23 3.37 16.90 -1.41
C ILE A 23 4.69 16.91 -2.17
N THR A 24 5.64 16.14 -1.69
CA THR A 24 6.92 15.90 -2.37
C THR A 24 7.07 14.41 -2.62
N SER A 25 7.54 14.04 -3.80
CA SER A 25 7.78 12.66 -4.16
C SER A 25 9.14 12.51 -4.85
N ASN A 26 9.68 11.29 -4.83
CA ASN A 26 10.86 10.97 -5.62
C ASN A 26 10.51 10.87 -7.12
N GLU A 27 11.54 10.75 -7.96
CA GLU A 27 11.37 10.67 -9.42
C GLU A 27 10.55 9.44 -9.82
N ASP A 28 10.77 8.32 -9.16
CA ASP A 28 10.08 7.05 -9.43
C ASP A 28 8.67 6.98 -8.85
N LYS A 29 8.25 7.99 -8.09
CA LYS A 29 6.95 8.03 -7.40
C LYS A 29 6.70 6.84 -6.47
N THR A 30 7.77 6.29 -5.90
CA THR A 30 7.71 5.18 -4.95
C THR A 30 7.66 5.66 -3.50
N ILE A 31 8.09 6.88 -3.25
CA ILE A 31 8.11 7.52 -1.93
C ILE A 31 7.49 8.90 -2.07
N ALA A 32 6.56 9.21 -1.20
CA ALA A 32 5.98 10.54 -1.10
C ALA A 32 5.93 11.00 0.34
N LYS A 33 6.19 12.28 0.55
CA LYS A 33 6.01 12.94 1.83
C LYS A 33 4.89 13.95 1.70
N VAL A 34 3.89 13.84 2.54
CA VAL A 34 2.75 14.75 2.57
C VAL A 34 2.76 15.50 3.89
N ILE A 35 2.72 16.83 3.82
CA ILE A 35 2.64 17.68 5.00
C ILE A 35 1.29 18.38 4.99
N ALA A 36 0.51 18.15 6.04
CA ALA A 36 -0.79 18.77 6.25
C ALA A 36 -0.75 19.58 7.54
N GLU A 37 -0.72 20.90 7.43
CA GLU A 37 -0.64 21.83 8.57
C GLU A 37 -1.55 23.04 8.33
N PRO A 38 -2.15 23.60 9.40
CA PRO A 38 -2.28 23.06 10.74
C PRO A 38 -3.36 21.99 10.86
N LEU A 39 -3.30 21.18 11.92
CA LEU A 39 -4.34 20.20 12.25
C LEU A 39 -4.80 20.41 13.69
N GLU A 40 -6.06 20.11 13.96
CA GLU A 40 -6.59 20.06 15.31
C GLU A 40 -5.79 19.06 16.15
N LYS A 41 -5.62 19.34 17.44
CA LYS A 41 -4.86 18.49 18.36
C LYS A 41 -5.37 17.06 18.35
N GLY A 42 -4.48 16.11 18.16
CA GLY A 42 -4.80 14.68 18.12
C GLY A 42 -5.24 14.15 16.76
N PHE A 43 -5.62 15.02 15.82
CA PHE A 43 -6.13 14.60 14.51
C PHE A 43 -5.04 14.01 13.63
N GLY A 44 -3.82 14.52 13.73
CA GLY A 44 -2.70 13.97 12.97
C GLY A 44 -2.47 12.49 13.25
N GLN A 45 -2.49 12.11 14.52
CA GLN A 45 -2.35 10.71 14.94
C GLN A 45 -3.53 9.86 14.47
N THR A 46 -4.75 10.35 14.63
CA THR A 46 -5.97 9.64 14.21
C THR A 46 -6.00 9.43 12.69
N ILE A 47 -5.75 10.49 11.92
CA ILE A 47 -5.75 10.42 10.47
C ILE A 47 -4.60 9.52 9.97
N GLY A 48 -3.41 9.68 10.53
CA GLY A 48 -2.24 8.89 10.16
C GLY A 48 -2.46 7.40 10.40
N ASN A 49 -2.98 7.02 11.55
CA ASN A 49 -3.28 5.63 11.87
C ASN A 49 -4.37 5.05 10.96
N SER A 50 -5.41 5.83 10.67
CA SER A 50 -6.50 5.41 9.78
C SER A 50 -6.01 5.20 8.35
N LEU A 51 -5.22 6.13 7.83
CA LEU A 51 -4.62 6.02 6.50
C LEU A 51 -3.67 4.82 6.40
N ARG A 52 -2.84 4.62 7.43
CA ARG A 52 -1.94 3.47 7.49
C ARG A 52 -2.71 2.16 7.38
N ARG A 53 -3.78 2.01 8.15
CA ARG A 53 -4.61 0.78 8.14
C ARG A 53 -5.26 0.55 6.79
N ILE A 54 -5.81 1.59 6.17
CA ILE A 54 -6.44 1.51 4.85
C ILE A 54 -5.41 1.13 3.78
N LEU A 55 -4.24 1.77 3.80
CA LEU A 55 -3.18 1.50 2.84
C LEU A 55 -2.64 0.07 2.92
N LEU A 56 -2.59 -0.51 4.12
CA LEU A 56 -2.11 -1.88 4.32
C LEU A 56 -3.15 -2.95 4.03
N SER A 57 -4.44 -2.64 4.14
CA SER A 57 -5.50 -3.66 4.13
C SER A 57 -6.51 -3.55 3.01
N SER A 58 -6.70 -2.37 2.43
CA SER A 58 -7.89 -2.10 1.62
C SER A 58 -7.60 -1.64 0.20
N ILE A 59 -6.36 -1.40 -0.15
CA ILE A 59 -5.99 -1.00 -1.51
C ILE A 59 -5.70 -2.24 -2.34
N GLN A 60 -6.38 -2.33 -3.47
CA GLN A 60 -6.20 -3.43 -4.42
C GLN A 60 -4.98 -3.18 -5.30
N GLY A 61 -4.36 -4.26 -5.71
CA GLY A 61 -3.22 -4.23 -6.60
C GLY A 61 -2.95 -5.61 -7.16
N ALA A 62 -2.01 -5.68 -8.08
CA ALA A 62 -1.56 -6.95 -8.64
C ALA A 62 -0.33 -7.45 -7.88
N ALA A 63 -0.31 -8.74 -7.62
CA ALA A 63 0.83 -9.40 -6.99
C ALA A 63 0.92 -10.85 -7.46
N VAL A 64 2.10 -11.42 -7.36
CA VAL A 64 2.28 -12.85 -7.63
C VAL A 64 1.68 -13.63 -6.46
N THR A 65 0.77 -14.54 -6.76
CA THR A 65 0.10 -15.38 -5.76
C THR A 65 0.70 -16.78 -5.68
N ALA A 66 1.28 -17.29 -6.76
CA ALA A 66 1.88 -18.60 -6.81
C ALA A 66 2.95 -18.64 -7.89
N ILE A 67 3.95 -19.49 -7.68
CA ILE A 67 4.97 -19.81 -8.68
C ILE A 67 5.10 -21.32 -8.81
N GLN A 68 5.50 -21.76 -9.99
CA GLN A 68 5.85 -23.15 -10.26
C GLN A 68 7.14 -23.18 -11.04
N ILE A 69 8.10 -23.95 -10.58
CA ILE A 69 9.41 -24.12 -11.20
C ILE A 69 9.58 -25.59 -11.57
N ASP A 70 9.98 -25.85 -12.81
CA ASP A 70 10.20 -27.22 -13.26
C ASP A 70 11.24 -27.91 -12.42
N GLY A 71 10.96 -29.14 -11.99
CA GLY A 71 11.85 -29.94 -11.15
C GLY A 71 11.87 -29.58 -9.67
N VAL A 72 11.01 -28.64 -9.25
CA VAL A 72 10.90 -28.21 -7.85
C VAL A 72 9.57 -28.66 -7.27
N LEU A 73 9.61 -29.37 -6.12
CA LEU A 73 8.42 -29.90 -5.47
C LEU A 73 7.87 -29.01 -4.35
N HIS A 74 8.74 -28.24 -3.69
CA HIS A 74 8.34 -27.37 -2.58
C HIS A 74 9.35 -26.24 -2.37
N GLU A 75 9.00 -25.28 -1.51
CA GLU A 75 9.77 -24.06 -1.25
C GLU A 75 11.13 -24.29 -0.59
N PHE A 76 11.36 -25.45 0.00
CA PHE A 76 12.64 -25.78 0.64
C PHE A 76 13.61 -26.51 -0.28
N SER A 77 13.24 -26.71 -1.54
CA SER A 77 14.10 -27.34 -2.54
C SER A 77 15.22 -26.41 -2.97
N SER A 78 16.29 -26.99 -3.49
CA SER A 78 17.35 -26.27 -4.21
C SER A 78 17.34 -26.67 -5.68
N ILE A 79 17.87 -25.80 -6.52
CA ILE A 79 17.94 -26.03 -7.96
C ILE A 79 19.41 -26.15 -8.35
N LYS A 80 19.77 -27.24 -9.05
CA LYS A 80 21.13 -27.45 -9.52
C LYS A 80 21.56 -26.33 -10.46
N GLY A 81 22.71 -25.73 -10.18
CA GLY A 81 23.24 -24.63 -11.00
C GLY A 81 22.68 -23.25 -10.66
N VAL A 82 21.78 -23.16 -9.69
CA VAL A 82 21.22 -21.89 -9.19
C VAL A 82 21.76 -21.65 -7.78
N ARG A 83 22.32 -20.47 -7.57
CA ARG A 83 22.92 -20.09 -6.27
C ARG A 83 21.88 -19.97 -5.17
N GLU A 84 20.77 -19.30 -5.49
CA GLU A 84 19.66 -19.11 -4.56
C GLU A 84 18.86 -20.39 -4.41
N ASP A 85 18.42 -20.69 -3.20
CA ASP A 85 17.43 -21.74 -2.99
C ASP A 85 16.03 -21.25 -3.37
N VAL A 86 15.06 -22.14 -3.39
CA VAL A 86 13.68 -21.81 -3.81
C VAL A 86 13.04 -20.81 -2.85
N THR A 87 13.38 -20.86 -1.56
CA THR A 87 12.88 -19.89 -0.59
C THR A 87 13.33 -18.48 -0.94
N ASP A 88 14.59 -18.29 -1.31
CA ASP A 88 15.10 -16.98 -1.75
C ASP A 88 14.40 -16.48 -3.01
N ILE A 89 14.15 -17.38 -3.97
CA ILE A 89 13.42 -17.07 -5.20
C ILE A 89 11.99 -16.62 -4.88
N VAL A 90 11.31 -17.33 -3.99
CA VAL A 90 9.95 -16.96 -3.55
C VAL A 90 9.93 -15.57 -2.92
N LEU A 91 10.87 -15.26 -2.04
CA LEU A 91 10.96 -13.95 -1.40
C LEU A 91 11.25 -12.84 -2.41
N ASN A 92 12.12 -13.09 -3.37
CA ASN A 92 12.42 -12.12 -4.44
C ASN A 92 11.20 -11.85 -5.32
N VAL A 93 10.49 -12.91 -5.71
CA VAL A 93 9.28 -12.79 -6.54
C VAL A 93 8.17 -12.05 -5.78
N LYS A 94 8.04 -12.29 -4.48
CA LYS A 94 7.06 -11.62 -3.63
C LYS A 94 7.25 -10.10 -3.58
N ASN A 95 8.48 -9.63 -3.73
CA ASN A 95 8.82 -8.21 -3.69
C ASN A 95 8.70 -7.51 -5.04
N LEU A 96 8.32 -8.21 -6.10
CA LEU A 96 8.14 -7.59 -7.41
C LEU A 96 6.95 -6.62 -7.41
N GLY A 97 7.19 -5.41 -7.90
CA GLY A 97 6.12 -4.46 -8.18
C GLY A 97 5.49 -4.77 -9.53
N ILE A 98 4.22 -5.13 -9.52
CA ILE A 98 3.51 -5.58 -10.73
C ILE A 98 2.30 -4.68 -10.97
N LYS A 99 2.09 -4.33 -12.24
CA LYS A 99 0.88 -3.68 -12.70
C LYS A 99 0.14 -4.62 -13.64
N SER A 100 -1.14 -4.79 -13.42
CA SER A 100 -2.00 -5.59 -14.29
C SER A 100 -3.24 -4.80 -14.69
N THR A 101 -3.63 -4.93 -15.94
CA THR A 101 -4.88 -4.37 -16.46
C THR A 101 -5.99 -5.42 -16.53
N SER A 102 -5.66 -6.68 -16.21
CA SER A 102 -6.63 -7.79 -16.23
C SER A 102 -7.43 -7.85 -14.93
N PRO A 103 -8.76 -8.03 -15.00
CA PRO A 103 -9.57 -8.22 -13.80
C PRO A 103 -9.47 -9.63 -13.21
N SER A 104 -8.83 -10.57 -13.89
CA SER A 104 -8.70 -11.96 -13.47
C SER A 104 -7.25 -12.38 -13.34
N THR A 105 -7.04 -13.48 -12.60
CA THR A 105 -5.73 -14.11 -12.47
C THR A 105 -5.17 -14.55 -13.83
N LYS A 106 -3.91 -14.22 -14.08
CA LYS A 106 -3.19 -14.56 -15.30
C LYS A 106 -1.95 -15.39 -14.98
N LYS A 107 -1.60 -16.27 -15.90
CA LYS A 107 -0.39 -17.09 -15.84
C LYS A 107 0.65 -16.50 -16.78
N ILE A 108 1.86 -16.31 -16.26
CA ILE A 108 3.03 -15.86 -17.04
C ILE A 108 4.04 -16.99 -17.04
N ILE A 109 4.62 -17.25 -18.21
CA ILE A 109 5.65 -18.27 -18.37
C ILE A 109 6.96 -17.55 -18.69
N LEU A 110 8.00 -17.88 -17.94
CA LEU A 110 9.36 -17.40 -18.16
C LEU A 110 10.24 -18.57 -18.55
N ASP A 111 10.97 -18.41 -19.65
CA ASP A 111 11.96 -19.39 -20.11
C ASP A 111 13.37 -19.01 -19.69
#